data_d6d9cc928eb9f8e443f21b9346149647
#
_entry.id   d6d9cc928eb9f8e443f21b9346149647
#
_cell.length_a   1.000
_cell.length_b   1.000
_cell.length_c   1.000
_cell.angle_alpha   90.00
_cell.angle_beta   90.00
_cell.angle_gamma   90.00
#
_symmetry.space_group_name_H-M   'P 1'
#
loop_
_entity.id
_entity.type
_entity.pdbx_description
1 polymer ?
#
loop_
_entity_poly.entity_id
_entity_poly.type
_entity_poly.pdbx_seq_one_letter_code
_entity_poly.pdbx_strand_id
1 'polypeptide(L)'
;MGRFTLPRDLYHGTGSLETLKTLTGKKAIVVVGGGSMKRFGFLDKAVAYLKEAGMEVELFEGVEPDPSVETVMKGAEAMRKFQPDWIVAMGGGSPIDAAKAMWVFYEYPDTTFEEIITPFSFPTLRTKAKFCAIPSTSGTATEVTAFSVITDYHKGIKYPLADFNITPDVAIVDPELAETMPKKLVAHTGMDAMTHAIEAYVSTLH
;
A
#
# COMPACT_ATOMS: atom_id res chain seq x y z
N MET A 1 19.17 -12.59 16.45
CA MET A 1 18.72 -11.22 16.81
C MET A 1 17.52 -10.91 15.92
N GLY A 2 16.33 -10.69 16.50
CA GLY A 2 15.11 -10.35 15.76
C GLY A 2 15.12 -8.88 15.33
N ARG A 3 14.52 -8.57 14.16
CA ARG A 3 14.24 -7.21 13.69
C ARG A 3 12.73 -6.99 13.66
N PHE A 4 12.25 -5.91 14.25
CA PHE A 4 10.87 -5.46 14.16
C PHE A 4 10.85 -4.09 13.48
N THR A 5 10.03 -3.92 12.44
CA THR A 5 9.99 -2.70 11.64
C THR A 5 8.54 -2.25 11.48
N LEU A 6 8.28 -0.99 11.79
CA LEU A 6 7.02 -0.29 11.58
C LEU A 6 7.24 0.95 10.70
N PRO A 7 6.19 1.58 10.17
CA PRO A 7 6.29 2.92 9.60
C PRO A 7 6.97 3.88 10.58
N ARG A 8 7.74 4.84 10.03
CA ARG A 8 8.36 5.88 10.85
C ARG A 8 7.29 6.67 11.63
N ASP A 9 6.20 7.00 10.95
CA ASP A 9 5.08 7.75 11.52
C ASP A 9 3.77 7.01 11.28
N LEU A 10 2.98 6.83 12.34
CA LEU A 10 1.64 6.29 12.27
C LEU A 10 0.67 7.29 12.89
N TYR A 11 -0.22 7.83 12.05
CA TYR A 11 -1.30 8.71 12.46
C TYR A 11 -2.60 7.93 12.53
N HIS A 12 -3.38 8.12 13.59
CA HIS A 12 -4.62 7.38 13.78
C HIS A 12 -5.72 8.24 14.42
N GLY A 13 -6.95 7.85 14.16
CA GLY A 13 -8.14 8.51 14.68
C GLY A 13 -8.95 9.22 13.60
N THR A 14 -10.18 9.57 13.96
CA THR A 14 -11.13 10.25 13.06
C THR A 14 -10.55 11.55 12.52
N GLY A 15 -10.61 11.73 11.20
CA GLY A 15 -10.05 12.89 10.52
C GLY A 15 -8.53 12.85 10.31
N SER A 16 -7.84 11.77 10.70
CA SER A 16 -6.39 11.67 10.51
C SER A 16 -5.97 11.71 9.04
N LEU A 17 -6.88 11.48 8.08
CA LEU A 17 -6.64 11.67 6.65
C LEU A 17 -6.11 13.09 6.34
N GLU A 18 -6.47 14.09 7.14
CA GLU A 18 -6.00 15.48 6.99
C GLU A 18 -4.47 15.62 7.14
N THR A 19 -3.80 14.64 7.75
CA THR A 19 -2.33 14.59 7.84
C THR A 19 -1.65 14.67 6.47
N LEU A 20 -2.34 14.28 5.39
CA LEU A 20 -1.83 14.43 4.02
C LEU A 20 -1.40 15.87 3.68
N LYS A 21 -2.02 16.88 4.31
CA LYS A 21 -1.65 18.30 4.15
C LYS A 21 -0.26 18.63 4.69
N THR A 22 0.28 17.79 5.57
CA THR A 22 1.59 18.01 6.21
C THR A 22 2.74 17.33 5.47
N LEU A 23 2.44 16.51 4.46
CA LEU A 23 3.46 15.88 3.65
C LEU A 23 4.20 16.93 2.82
N THR A 24 5.51 16.76 2.73
CA THR A 24 6.37 17.68 1.96
C THR A 24 6.92 16.98 0.73
N GLY A 25 6.58 17.48 -0.44
CA GLY A 25 6.97 16.91 -1.72
C GLY A 25 6.50 17.79 -2.88
N LYS A 26 6.70 17.32 -4.11
CA LYS A 26 6.30 18.02 -5.33
C LYS A 26 5.21 17.28 -6.09
N LYS A 27 5.28 15.94 -6.11
CA LYS A 27 4.41 15.10 -6.93
C LYS A 27 3.98 13.87 -6.14
N ALA A 28 2.67 13.65 -6.04
CA ALA A 28 2.10 12.46 -5.42
C ALA A 28 1.30 11.65 -6.44
N ILE A 29 1.55 10.34 -6.52
CA ILE A 29 0.66 9.42 -7.22
C ILE A 29 -0.22 8.72 -6.19
N VAL A 30 -1.54 8.76 -6.40
CA VAL A 30 -2.51 8.08 -5.54
C VAL A 30 -2.95 6.79 -6.21
N VAL A 31 -2.65 5.66 -5.58
CA VAL A 31 -3.00 4.32 -6.05
C VAL A 31 -4.25 3.83 -5.31
N VAL A 32 -5.30 3.48 -6.06
CA VAL A 32 -6.57 3.02 -5.51
C VAL A 32 -7.11 1.80 -6.25
N GLY A 33 -7.92 1.01 -5.53
CA GLY A 33 -8.63 -0.14 -6.10
C GLY A 33 -10.01 0.21 -6.69
N GLY A 34 -10.96 -0.70 -6.54
CA GLY A 34 -12.29 -0.62 -7.15
C GLY A 34 -13.23 0.40 -6.50
N GLY A 35 -13.23 1.63 -6.89
CA GLY A 35 -14.32 2.61 -6.78
C GLY A 35 -14.87 3.00 -5.39
N SER A 36 -14.59 2.28 -4.29
CA SER A 36 -15.16 2.60 -2.97
C SER A 36 -14.65 3.95 -2.45
N MET A 37 -13.36 4.20 -2.53
CA MET A 37 -12.76 5.45 -2.04
C MET A 37 -13.32 6.67 -2.78
N LYS A 38 -13.55 6.53 -4.09
CA LYS A 38 -14.17 7.57 -4.93
C LYS A 38 -15.65 7.76 -4.58
N ARG A 39 -16.41 6.66 -4.50
CA ARG A 39 -17.85 6.69 -4.21
C ARG A 39 -18.20 7.31 -2.86
N PHE A 40 -17.34 7.11 -1.85
CA PHE A 40 -17.53 7.69 -0.52
C PHE A 40 -16.84 9.06 -0.34
N GLY A 41 -16.22 9.60 -1.39
CA GLY A 41 -15.61 10.94 -1.39
C GLY A 41 -14.23 11.00 -0.72
N PHE A 42 -13.67 9.89 -0.23
CA PHE A 42 -12.37 9.89 0.43
C PHE A 42 -11.22 10.13 -0.54
N LEU A 43 -11.33 9.63 -1.79
CA LEU A 43 -10.33 9.89 -2.83
C LEU A 43 -10.24 11.38 -3.14
N ASP A 44 -11.39 12.05 -3.32
CA ASP A 44 -11.43 13.49 -3.62
C ASP A 44 -10.85 14.32 -2.47
N LYS A 45 -11.15 13.93 -1.21
CA LYS A 45 -10.55 14.55 -0.02
C LYS A 45 -9.01 14.38 -0.01
N ALA A 46 -8.52 13.16 -0.24
CA ALA A 46 -7.08 12.88 -0.26
C ALA A 46 -6.35 13.71 -1.34
N VAL A 47 -6.92 13.77 -2.55
CA VAL A 47 -6.39 14.59 -3.66
C VAL A 47 -6.39 16.08 -3.28
N ALA A 48 -7.47 16.58 -2.67
CA ALA A 48 -7.54 17.97 -2.23
C ALA A 48 -6.45 18.27 -1.19
N TYR A 49 -6.27 17.41 -0.19
CA TYR A 49 -5.25 17.61 0.86
C TYR A 49 -3.83 17.59 0.32
N LEU A 50 -3.53 16.70 -0.62
CA LEU A 50 -2.21 16.68 -1.28
C LEU A 50 -1.97 17.94 -2.13
N LYS A 51 -3.01 18.46 -2.80
CA LYS A 51 -2.92 19.73 -3.53
C LYS A 51 -2.76 20.91 -2.58
N GLU A 52 -3.44 20.93 -1.44
CA GLU A 52 -3.24 21.93 -0.38
C GLU A 52 -1.80 21.88 0.18
N ALA A 53 -1.18 20.70 0.23
CA ALA A 53 0.24 20.53 0.56
C ALA A 53 1.19 21.04 -0.55
N GLY A 54 0.65 21.52 -1.67
CA GLY A 54 1.43 22.06 -2.80
C GLY A 54 1.91 21.02 -3.80
N MET A 55 1.37 19.81 -3.80
CA MET A 55 1.77 18.74 -4.70
C MET A 55 0.93 18.70 -5.98
N GLU A 56 1.57 18.38 -7.10
CA GLU A 56 0.89 17.87 -8.29
C GLU A 56 0.44 16.42 -8.00
N VAL A 57 -0.81 16.07 -8.38
CA VAL A 57 -1.39 14.76 -8.06
C VAL A 57 -1.83 14.04 -9.32
N GLU A 58 -1.38 12.80 -9.49
CA GLU A 58 -1.86 11.86 -10.51
C GLU A 58 -2.53 10.66 -9.84
N LEU A 59 -3.51 10.05 -10.52
CA LEU A 59 -4.24 8.88 -10.04
C LEU A 59 -3.87 7.64 -10.83
N PHE A 60 -3.66 6.54 -10.12
CA PHE A 60 -3.65 5.19 -10.69
C PHE A 60 -4.83 4.42 -10.08
N GLU A 61 -5.89 4.28 -10.87
CA GLU A 61 -7.16 3.69 -10.43
C GLU A 61 -7.31 2.25 -10.97
N GLY A 62 -8.18 1.48 -10.32
CA GLY A 62 -8.64 0.19 -10.82
C GLY A 62 -7.74 -0.99 -10.50
N VAL A 63 -6.95 -0.91 -9.42
CA VAL A 63 -6.26 -2.11 -8.91
C VAL A 63 -7.30 -3.14 -8.50
N GLU A 64 -7.25 -4.30 -9.13
CA GLU A 64 -8.14 -5.42 -8.88
C GLU A 64 -7.86 -6.10 -7.53
N PRO A 65 -8.85 -6.80 -6.96
CA PRO A 65 -8.59 -7.75 -5.88
C PRO A 65 -7.56 -8.81 -6.30
N ASP A 66 -6.68 -9.20 -5.40
CA ASP A 66 -5.55 -10.09 -5.71
C ASP A 66 -4.71 -9.57 -6.90
N PRO A 67 -4.02 -8.42 -6.73
CA PRO A 67 -3.42 -7.68 -7.84
C PRO A 67 -2.42 -8.51 -8.63
N SER A 68 -2.48 -8.37 -9.95
CA SER A 68 -1.63 -9.09 -10.90
C SER A 68 -0.24 -8.46 -11.06
N VAL A 69 0.71 -9.27 -11.52
CA VAL A 69 2.03 -8.78 -11.95
C VAL A 69 1.87 -7.72 -13.04
N GLU A 70 0.93 -7.92 -13.97
CA GLU A 70 0.66 -6.99 -15.07
C GLU A 70 0.19 -5.62 -14.56
N THR A 71 -0.69 -5.59 -13.56
CA THR A 71 -1.14 -4.34 -12.93
C THR A 71 0.00 -3.63 -12.23
N VAL A 72 0.87 -4.37 -11.54
CA VAL A 72 2.07 -3.83 -10.90
C VAL A 72 2.99 -3.17 -11.95
N MET A 73 3.26 -3.83 -13.06
CA MET A 73 4.13 -3.30 -14.11
C MET A 73 3.55 -2.07 -14.80
N LYS A 74 2.21 -2.04 -15.04
CA LYS A 74 1.52 -0.85 -15.57
C LYS A 74 1.61 0.34 -14.61
N GLY A 75 1.42 0.11 -13.31
CA GLY A 75 1.54 1.15 -12.30
C GLY A 75 2.97 1.69 -12.18
N ALA A 76 3.97 0.82 -12.22
CA ALA A 76 5.37 1.23 -12.24
C ALA A 76 5.72 2.07 -13.48
N GLU A 77 5.13 1.75 -14.65
CA GLU A 77 5.30 2.55 -15.87
C GLU A 77 4.65 3.94 -15.73
N ALA A 78 3.44 4.01 -15.16
CA ALA A 78 2.78 5.29 -14.84
C ALA A 78 3.66 6.14 -13.89
N MET A 79 4.20 5.53 -12.83
CA MET A 79 5.12 6.21 -11.92
C MET A 79 6.40 6.70 -12.64
N ARG A 80 6.97 5.93 -13.56
CA ARG A 80 8.14 6.37 -14.34
C ARG A 80 7.84 7.57 -15.24
N LYS A 81 6.63 7.66 -15.78
CA LYS A 81 6.19 8.81 -16.61
C LYS A 81 5.95 10.06 -15.77
N PHE A 82 5.26 9.90 -14.65
CA PHE A 82 4.88 11.02 -13.77
C PHE A 82 6.02 11.47 -12.84
N GLN A 83 6.89 10.54 -12.43
CA GLN A 83 8.01 10.74 -11.49
C GLN A 83 7.57 11.32 -10.13
N PRO A 84 6.70 10.63 -9.39
CA PRO A 84 6.29 11.05 -8.06
C PRO A 84 7.43 10.96 -7.05
N ASP A 85 7.44 11.86 -6.08
CA ASP A 85 8.26 11.78 -4.86
C ASP A 85 7.45 11.25 -3.65
N TRP A 86 6.14 11.06 -3.83
CA TRP A 86 5.25 10.34 -2.92
C TRP A 86 4.37 9.34 -3.67
N ILE A 87 4.33 8.12 -3.14
CA ILE A 87 3.35 7.09 -3.51
C ILE A 87 2.35 7.01 -2.36
N VAL A 88 1.10 7.37 -2.62
CA VAL A 88 0.01 7.32 -1.63
C VAL A 88 -0.93 6.19 -2.03
N ALA A 89 -0.91 5.09 -1.29
CA ALA A 89 -1.78 3.95 -1.55
C ALA A 89 -2.99 3.96 -0.61
N MET A 90 -4.21 3.94 -1.17
CA MET A 90 -5.44 4.11 -0.41
C MET A 90 -6.46 3.02 -0.76
N GLY A 91 -6.97 2.34 0.26
CA GLY A 91 -7.98 1.29 0.07
C GLY A 91 -7.78 0.08 0.97
N GLY A 92 -8.23 -1.09 0.53
CA GLY A 92 -7.95 -2.36 1.20
C GLY A 92 -6.52 -2.84 0.98
N GLY A 93 -6.23 -4.10 1.32
CA GLY A 93 -4.89 -4.68 1.13
C GLY A 93 -4.39 -4.61 -0.31
N SER A 94 -5.25 -4.92 -1.29
CA SER A 94 -4.86 -5.04 -2.70
C SER A 94 -4.21 -3.79 -3.31
N PRO A 95 -4.78 -2.57 -3.23
CA PRO A 95 -4.13 -1.39 -3.79
C PRO A 95 -2.84 -1.02 -3.03
N ILE A 96 -2.76 -1.28 -1.73
CA ILE A 96 -1.54 -1.00 -0.96
C ILE A 96 -0.45 -1.99 -1.35
N ASP A 97 -0.75 -3.27 -1.45
CA ASP A 97 0.18 -4.31 -1.88
C ASP A 97 0.69 -4.07 -3.30
N ALA A 98 -0.22 -3.79 -4.24
CA ALA A 98 0.16 -3.43 -5.60
C ALA A 98 1.11 -2.22 -5.64
N ALA A 99 0.79 -1.15 -4.90
CA ALA A 99 1.60 0.06 -4.85
C ALA A 99 2.99 -0.19 -4.26
N LYS A 100 3.13 -1.06 -3.25
CA LYS A 100 4.43 -1.47 -2.70
C LYS A 100 5.29 -2.17 -3.76
N ALA A 101 4.71 -3.08 -4.53
CA ALA A 101 5.43 -3.75 -5.61
C ALA A 101 5.74 -2.78 -6.78
N MET A 102 4.80 -1.91 -7.16
CA MET A 102 5.02 -0.85 -8.15
C MET A 102 6.21 0.03 -7.78
N TRP A 103 6.35 0.37 -6.50
CA TRP A 103 7.45 1.19 -5.98
C TRP A 103 8.81 0.59 -6.30
N VAL A 104 8.98 -0.73 -6.15
CA VAL A 104 10.24 -1.41 -6.49
C VAL A 104 10.60 -1.20 -7.96
N PHE A 105 9.66 -1.51 -8.86
CA PHE A 105 9.89 -1.39 -10.32
C PHE A 105 9.92 0.06 -10.83
N TYR A 106 9.37 1.00 -10.07
CA TYR A 106 9.53 2.43 -10.34
C TYR A 106 10.95 2.90 -10.07
N GLU A 107 11.53 2.52 -8.93
CA GLU A 107 12.87 2.93 -8.57
C GLU A 107 13.95 2.14 -9.32
N TYR A 108 13.69 0.86 -9.58
CA TYR A 108 14.61 -0.10 -10.21
C TYR A 108 13.95 -0.79 -11.41
N PRO A 109 13.88 -0.12 -12.57
CA PRO A 109 13.15 -0.64 -13.73
C PRO A 109 13.76 -1.89 -14.38
N ASP A 110 15.04 -2.15 -14.11
CA ASP A 110 15.75 -3.32 -14.63
C ASP A 110 15.57 -4.58 -13.76
N THR A 111 14.98 -4.44 -12.57
CA THR A 111 14.68 -5.57 -11.68
C THR A 111 13.53 -6.41 -12.25
N THR A 112 13.68 -7.73 -12.22
CA THR A 112 12.65 -8.67 -12.66
C THR A 112 11.75 -9.09 -11.48
N PHE A 113 10.54 -9.60 -11.80
CA PHE A 113 9.65 -10.12 -10.76
C PHE A 113 10.25 -11.35 -10.06
N GLU A 114 10.96 -12.18 -10.81
CA GLU A 114 11.66 -13.36 -10.30
C GLU A 114 12.73 -13.03 -9.24
N GLU A 115 13.37 -11.89 -9.35
CA GLU A 115 14.37 -11.47 -8.37
C GLU A 115 13.74 -11.08 -7.04
N ILE A 116 12.54 -10.48 -7.04
CA ILE A 116 11.87 -10.00 -5.81
C ILE A 116 10.97 -11.03 -5.13
N ILE A 117 10.73 -12.18 -5.73
CA ILE A 117 10.00 -13.26 -5.04
C ILE A 117 10.82 -13.93 -3.94
N THR A 118 12.14 -13.78 -3.97
CA THR A 118 13.00 -14.23 -2.90
C THR A 118 12.87 -13.28 -1.70
N PRO A 119 12.54 -13.76 -0.50
CA PRO A 119 12.42 -12.90 0.67
C PRO A 119 13.71 -12.12 0.97
N PHE A 120 13.57 -10.85 1.29
CA PHE A 120 14.68 -9.95 1.68
C PHE A 120 15.74 -9.73 0.60
N SER A 121 15.32 -9.74 -0.67
CA SER A 121 16.18 -9.52 -1.84
C SER A 121 15.99 -8.17 -2.51
N PHE A 122 15.11 -7.32 -1.98
CA PHE A 122 14.79 -6.04 -2.61
C PHE A 122 15.98 -5.08 -2.55
N PRO A 123 16.15 -4.26 -3.60
CA PRO A 123 17.08 -3.15 -3.54
C PRO A 123 16.63 -2.12 -2.49
N THR A 124 17.55 -1.27 -2.06
CA THR A 124 17.22 -0.19 -1.10
C THR A 124 16.31 0.83 -1.75
N LEU A 125 15.09 0.95 -1.26
CA LEU A 125 14.09 1.90 -1.72
C LEU A 125 14.28 3.30 -1.11
N ARG A 126 13.45 4.26 -1.50
CA ARG A 126 13.46 5.67 -1.11
C ARG A 126 14.50 6.50 -1.84
N THR A 127 14.94 6.03 -3.00
CA THR A 127 15.85 6.80 -3.88
C THR A 127 15.09 7.84 -4.68
N LYS A 128 13.80 7.58 -5.02
CA LYS A 128 12.95 8.49 -5.80
C LYS A 128 11.72 8.92 -5.04
N ALA A 129 11.08 8.02 -4.28
CA ALA A 129 9.81 8.29 -3.61
C ALA A 129 9.76 7.75 -2.19
N LYS A 130 8.90 8.37 -1.36
CA LYS A 130 8.44 7.87 -0.08
C LYS A 130 7.07 7.22 -0.25
N PHE A 131 6.64 6.43 0.75
CA PHE A 131 5.40 5.68 0.70
C PHE A 131 4.48 6.03 1.87
N CYS A 132 3.23 6.39 1.54
CA CYS A 132 2.16 6.59 2.51
C CYS A 132 1.05 5.55 2.27
N ALA A 133 0.68 4.80 3.30
CA ALA A 133 -0.38 3.81 3.26
C ALA A 133 -1.61 4.27 4.05
N ILE A 134 -2.80 4.15 3.44
CA ILE A 134 -4.09 4.59 4.00
C ILE A 134 -5.10 3.45 3.87
N PRO A 135 -5.25 2.60 4.89
CA PRO A 135 -6.16 1.47 4.82
C PRO A 135 -7.63 1.91 4.91
N SER A 136 -8.50 1.23 4.16
CA SER A 136 -9.96 1.33 4.28
C SER A 136 -10.61 0.04 4.76
N THR A 137 -9.78 -0.94 5.15
CA THR A 137 -10.22 -2.21 5.73
C THR A 137 -9.48 -2.45 7.04
N SER A 138 -10.13 -3.17 7.96
CA SER A 138 -9.55 -3.55 9.24
C SER A 138 -9.27 -5.06 9.21
N GLY A 139 -7.98 -5.45 9.12
CA GLY A 139 -7.60 -6.88 9.09
C GLY A 139 -6.20 -7.17 8.55
N THR A 140 -5.92 -6.80 7.31
CA THR A 140 -4.65 -7.14 6.63
C THR A 140 -3.41 -6.50 7.23
N ALA A 141 -3.56 -5.34 7.88
CA ALA A 141 -2.47 -4.55 8.45
C ALA A 141 -1.34 -4.22 7.46
N THR A 142 -1.63 -4.22 6.16
CA THR A 142 -0.59 -3.98 5.13
C THR A 142 0.03 -2.59 5.24
N GLU A 143 -0.67 -1.63 5.85
CA GLU A 143 -0.17 -0.28 6.11
C GLU A 143 1.02 -0.23 7.07
N VAL A 144 1.23 -1.29 7.85
CA VAL A 144 2.33 -1.37 8.84
C VAL A 144 3.30 -2.53 8.57
N THR A 145 3.08 -3.34 7.53
CA THR A 145 3.86 -4.56 7.30
C THR A 145 4.92 -4.41 6.21
N ALA A 146 5.91 -5.28 6.28
CA ALA A 146 6.98 -5.46 5.29
C ALA A 146 6.59 -6.50 4.22
N PHE A 147 5.31 -6.63 3.91
CA PHE A 147 4.75 -7.63 2.98
C PHE A 147 3.90 -7.00 1.90
N SER A 148 3.83 -7.69 0.75
CA SER A 148 2.94 -7.39 -0.37
C SER A 148 2.61 -8.69 -1.08
N VAL A 149 1.32 -8.97 -1.33
CA VAL A 149 0.89 -10.21 -1.99
C VAL A 149 0.48 -9.90 -3.42
N ILE A 150 1.21 -10.49 -4.39
CA ILE A 150 0.98 -10.30 -5.83
C ILE A 150 0.72 -11.64 -6.49
N THR A 151 -0.25 -11.67 -7.40
CA THR A 151 -0.68 -12.88 -8.09
C THR A 151 -0.10 -12.94 -9.50
N ASP A 152 0.62 -14.01 -9.80
CA ASP A 152 0.96 -14.39 -11.17
C ASP A 152 -0.17 -15.30 -11.70
N TYR A 153 -1.08 -14.73 -12.48
CA TYR A 153 -2.21 -15.46 -13.03
C TYR A 153 -1.81 -16.45 -14.14
N HIS A 154 -0.65 -16.28 -14.76
CA HIS A 154 -0.14 -17.24 -15.76
C HIS A 154 0.32 -18.54 -15.08
N LYS A 155 0.95 -18.40 -13.92
CA LYS A 155 1.40 -19.54 -13.12
C LYS A 155 0.33 -20.02 -12.12
N GLY A 156 -0.72 -19.21 -11.86
CA GLY A 156 -1.73 -19.49 -10.83
C GLY A 156 -1.17 -19.45 -9.41
N ILE A 157 -0.16 -18.62 -9.15
CA ILE A 157 0.55 -18.56 -7.87
C ILE A 157 0.43 -17.16 -7.25
N LYS A 158 0.11 -17.10 -5.95
CA LYS A 158 0.21 -15.90 -5.13
C LYS A 158 1.60 -15.86 -4.48
N TYR A 159 2.34 -14.79 -4.73
CA TYR A 159 3.66 -14.57 -4.17
C TYR A 159 3.60 -13.59 -3.01
N PRO A 160 3.94 -14.03 -1.79
CA PRO A 160 4.13 -13.12 -0.66
C PRO A 160 5.53 -12.49 -0.77
N LEU A 161 5.59 -11.30 -1.34
CA LEU A 161 6.81 -10.51 -1.40
C LEU A 161 7.12 -9.97 0.01
N ALA A 162 8.31 -10.22 0.51
CA ALA A 162 8.71 -9.86 1.87
C ALA A 162 10.05 -9.12 1.87
N ASP A 163 10.03 -7.85 2.26
CA ASP A 163 11.25 -7.08 2.49
C ASP A 163 10.97 -5.86 3.40
N PHE A 164 11.88 -5.56 4.30
CA PHE A 164 11.76 -4.39 5.18
C PHE A 164 11.74 -3.06 4.42
N ASN A 165 12.28 -3.01 3.21
CA ASN A 165 12.26 -1.82 2.38
C ASN A 165 10.86 -1.38 1.97
N ILE A 166 9.88 -2.30 1.85
CA ILE A 166 8.50 -1.96 1.48
C ILE A 166 7.60 -1.63 2.69
N THR A 167 8.12 -1.60 3.90
CA THR A 167 7.39 -1.00 5.03
C THR A 167 7.13 0.47 4.71
N PRO A 168 5.89 0.97 4.81
CA PRO A 168 5.57 2.37 4.54
C PRO A 168 6.37 3.35 5.38
N ASP A 169 6.60 4.57 4.88
CA ASP A 169 7.17 5.66 5.67
C ASP A 169 6.13 6.27 6.60
N VAL A 170 4.91 6.40 6.10
CA VAL A 170 3.76 6.94 6.82
C VAL A 170 2.59 5.99 6.70
N ALA A 171 1.91 5.72 7.80
CA ALA A 171 0.60 5.07 7.82
C ALA A 171 -0.45 6.05 8.39
N ILE A 172 -1.60 6.16 7.73
CA ILE A 172 -2.72 6.99 8.18
C ILE A 172 -3.93 6.09 8.37
N VAL A 173 -4.30 5.83 9.62
CA VAL A 173 -5.39 4.93 10.00
C VAL A 173 -6.59 5.75 10.46
N ASP A 174 -7.41 6.18 9.49
CA ASP A 174 -8.63 6.93 9.74
C ASP A 174 -9.83 5.97 9.77
N PRO A 175 -10.48 5.77 10.92
CA PRO A 175 -11.58 4.82 11.04
C PRO A 175 -12.79 5.18 10.15
N GLU A 176 -12.97 6.42 9.75
CA GLU A 176 -14.05 6.83 8.83
C GLU A 176 -14.00 6.05 7.50
N LEU A 177 -12.79 5.71 7.02
CA LEU A 177 -12.64 4.95 5.78
C LEU A 177 -13.12 3.50 5.93
N ALA A 178 -13.05 2.93 7.13
CA ALA A 178 -13.47 1.57 7.43
C ALA A 178 -14.97 1.46 7.80
N GLU A 179 -15.61 2.55 8.23
CA GLU A 179 -17.05 2.56 8.57
C GLU A 179 -17.95 2.16 7.41
N THR A 180 -17.50 2.36 6.18
CA THR A 180 -18.24 2.04 4.95
C THR A 180 -18.13 0.57 4.52
N MET A 181 -17.40 -0.26 5.27
CA MET A 181 -17.20 -1.68 4.94
C MET A 181 -18.53 -2.47 4.99
N PRO A 182 -18.84 -3.27 3.95
CA PRO A 182 -19.96 -4.21 4.03
C PRO A 182 -19.76 -5.22 5.15
N LYS A 183 -20.85 -5.61 5.85
CA LYS A 183 -20.80 -6.58 6.97
C LYS A 183 -20.04 -7.87 6.67
N LYS A 184 -20.19 -8.39 5.44
CA LYS A 184 -19.46 -9.59 4.99
C LYS A 184 -17.95 -9.35 4.95
N LEU A 185 -17.53 -8.19 4.49
CA LEU A 185 -16.10 -7.83 4.45
C LEU A 185 -15.54 -7.65 5.86
N VAL A 186 -16.29 -6.99 6.76
CA VAL A 186 -15.92 -6.87 8.20
C VAL A 186 -15.68 -8.24 8.82
N ALA A 187 -16.59 -9.20 8.57
CA ALA A 187 -16.44 -10.56 9.09
C ALA A 187 -15.18 -11.26 8.55
N HIS A 188 -14.92 -11.15 7.23
CA HIS A 188 -13.75 -11.79 6.62
C HIS A 188 -12.45 -11.17 7.12
N THR A 189 -12.34 -9.84 7.13
CA THR A 189 -11.11 -9.16 7.56
C THR A 189 -10.88 -9.27 9.06
N GLY A 190 -11.95 -9.34 9.86
CA GLY A 190 -11.85 -9.63 11.30
C GLY A 190 -11.31 -11.04 11.59
N MET A 191 -11.76 -12.04 10.81
CA MET A 191 -11.22 -13.40 10.90
C MET A 191 -9.76 -13.47 10.43
N ASP A 192 -9.41 -12.73 9.40
CA ASP A 192 -8.04 -12.57 8.92
C ASP A 192 -7.11 -12.04 10.02
N ALA A 193 -7.50 -10.93 10.67
CA ALA A 193 -6.76 -10.36 11.79
C ALA A 193 -6.60 -11.36 12.96
N MET A 194 -7.67 -12.10 13.28
CA MET A 194 -7.62 -13.12 14.33
C MET A 194 -6.68 -14.27 13.95
N THR A 195 -6.70 -14.71 12.70
CA THR A 195 -5.79 -15.75 12.19
C THR A 195 -4.35 -15.31 12.27
N HIS A 196 -4.03 -14.07 11.85
CA HIS A 196 -2.69 -13.51 11.99
C HIS A 196 -2.22 -13.51 13.44
N ALA A 197 -3.08 -13.14 14.40
CA ALA A 197 -2.71 -13.13 15.81
C ALA A 197 -2.43 -14.55 16.35
N ILE A 198 -3.23 -15.55 15.95
CA ILE A 198 -3.02 -16.95 16.33
C ILE A 198 -1.74 -17.51 15.70
N GLU A 199 -1.54 -17.26 14.41
CA GLU A 199 -0.33 -17.71 13.70
C GLU A 199 0.95 -17.07 14.27
N ALA A 200 0.91 -15.78 14.60
CA ALA A 200 2.04 -15.11 15.25
C ALA A 200 2.38 -15.74 16.61
N TYR A 201 1.36 -16.15 17.37
CA TYR A 201 1.57 -16.79 18.68
C TYR A 201 2.23 -18.17 18.58
N VAL A 202 1.93 -18.94 17.53
CA VAL A 202 2.48 -20.29 17.33
C VAL A 202 3.70 -20.31 16.40
N SER A 203 4.07 -19.20 15.79
CA SER A 203 5.20 -19.10 14.87
C SER A 203 6.52 -19.35 15.58
N THR A 204 7.42 -20.06 14.90
CA THR A 204 8.80 -20.29 15.34
C THR A 204 9.81 -19.34 14.70
N LEU A 205 9.32 -18.38 13.90
CA LEU A 205 10.17 -17.46 13.10
C LEU A 205 10.45 -16.11 13.80
N HIS A 206 10.14 -15.95 15.06
CA HIS A 206 10.32 -14.72 15.83
C HIS A 206 11.50 -14.78 16.81
#